data_993402e53d0d71e6de6ed753ea33532a
#
_entry.id   993402e53d0d71e6de6ed753ea33532a
#
_cell.length_a   1.000
_cell.length_b   1.000
_cell.length_c   1.000
_cell.angle_alpha   90.00
_cell.angle_beta   90.00
_cell.angle_gamma   90.00
#
_symmetry.space_group_name_H-M   'P 1'
#
loop_
_entity.id
_entity.type
_entity.pdbx_description
1 polymer ?
#
loop_
_entity_poly.entity_id
_entity_poly.type
_entity_poly.pdbx_seq_one_letter_code
_entity_poly.pdbx_strand_id
1 'polypeptide(L)'
;MSRLSIPTRDEAPAASQPGLDAVNAQLGVTPNLFRLVSLSPAALEGFLSLSGALGKTLDVKTRNRIALATAQVNECDYCLSAHSYLGANLAKLDETEMALNRKGHSIDARADAALVFARKVAMSKGKVSETDIAAVRLAGFREAQVIEIVVNVALTV
;
A
#
# COMPACT_ATOMS: atom_id res chain seq x y z
N MET A 1 12.47 14.81 9.82
CA MET A 1 12.67 15.80 8.73
C MET A 1 13.09 15.06 7.47
N SER A 2 12.59 15.47 6.28
CA SER A 2 13.07 14.92 5.02
C SER A 2 14.54 15.31 4.78
N ARG A 3 15.33 14.38 4.22
CA ARG A 3 16.73 14.63 3.85
C ARG A 3 16.86 15.33 2.48
N LEU A 4 15.80 15.30 1.69
CA LEU A 4 15.68 16.03 0.43
C LEU A 4 14.61 17.12 0.60
N SER A 5 14.73 18.21 -0.15
CA SER A 5 13.69 19.23 -0.20
C SER A 5 12.44 18.64 -0.84
N ILE A 6 11.27 18.92 -0.26
CA ILE A 6 9.98 18.50 -0.79
C ILE A 6 9.44 19.67 -1.61
N PRO A 7 9.41 19.58 -2.96
CA PRO A 7 8.97 20.68 -3.80
C PRO A 7 7.47 20.94 -3.62
N THR A 8 7.05 22.17 -3.85
CA THR A 8 5.66 22.47 -4.17
C THR A 8 5.33 21.90 -5.56
N ARG A 9 4.05 21.93 -5.93
CA ARG A 9 3.65 21.51 -7.29
C ARG A 9 4.37 22.31 -8.38
N ASP A 10 4.53 23.61 -8.21
CA ASP A 10 5.11 24.52 -9.20
C ASP A 10 6.66 24.47 -9.23
N GLU A 11 7.28 24.04 -8.14
CA GLU A 11 8.73 23.80 -8.05
C GLU A 11 9.11 22.40 -8.58
N ALA A 12 8.14 21.50 -8.74
CA ALA A 12 8.39 20.15 -9.26
C ALA A 12 8.73 20.22 -10.77
N PRO A 13 9.53 19.27 -11.29
CA PRO A 13 9.79 19.17 -12.71
C PRO A 13 8.50 19.22 -13.53
N ALA A 14 8.49 19.98 -14.63
CA ALA A 14 7.29 20.18 -15.45
C ALA A 14 6.62 18.85 -15.88
N ALA A 15 7.42 17.81 -16.17
CA ALA A 15 6.93 16.49 -16.53
C ALA A 15 6.22 15.76 -15.37
N SER A 16 6.46 16.14 -14.11
CA SER A 16 5.81 15.56 -12.92
C SER A 16 4.50 16.26 -12.55
N GLN A 17 4.31 17.51 -12.97
CA GLN A 17 3.19 18.33 -12.54
C GLN A 17 1.82 17.71 -12.87
N PRO A 18 1.57 17.15 -14.07
CA PRO A 18 0.30 16.48 -14.36
C PRO A 18 0.01 15.31 -13.44
N GLY A 19 1.03 14.54 -13.03
CA GLY A 19 0.89 13.45 -12.07
C GLY A 19 0.50 13.95 -10.68
N LEU A 20 1.09 15.06 -10.21
CA LEU A 20 0.72 15.69 -8.94
C LEU A 20 -0.70 16.25 -8.97
N ASP A 21 -1.11 16.84 -10.10
CA ASP A 21 -2.49 17.34 -10.30
C ASP A 21 -3.50 16.18 -10.24
N ALA A 22 -3.19 15.02 -10.84
CA ALA A 22 -4.03 13.84 -10.78
C ALA A 22 -4.16 13.28 -9.35
N VAL A 23 -3.06 13.25 -8.58
CA VAL A 23 -3.09 12.86 -7.15
C VAL A 23 -3.97 13.82 -6.36
N ASN A 24 -3.81 15.13 -6.55
CA ASN A 24 -4.62 16.14 -5.87
C ASN A 24 -6.12 16.01 -6.20
N ALA A 25 -6.45 15.76 -7.45
CA ALA A 25 -7.83 15.54 -7.88
C ALA A 25 -8.47 14.31 -7.22
N GLN A 26 -7.68 13.25 -7.01
CA GLN A 26 -8.16 12.00 -6.42
C GLN A 26 -8.27 12.05 -4.89
N LEU A 27 -7.31 12.68 -4.21
CA LEU A 27 -7.19 12.66 -2.75
C LEU A 27 -7.64 13.97 -2.08
N GLY A 28 -7.88 15.04 -2.83
CA GLY A 28 -8.16 16.39 -2.31
C GLY A 28 -6.93 17.10 -1.74
N VAL A 29 -5.78 16.43 -1.75
CA VAL A 29 -4.49 16.92 -1.25
C VAL A 29 -3.36 16.18 -1.95
N THR A 30 -2.20 16.82 -2.08
CA THR A 30 -1.00 16.16 -2.60
C THR A 30 -0.07 15.81 -1.42
N PRO A 31 -0.06 14.54 -0.95
CA PRO A 31 0.80 14.13 0.17
C PRO A 31 2.28 14.32 -0.14
N ASN A 32 3.07 14.56 0.90
CA ASN A 32 4.52 14.81 0.79
C ASN A 32 5.28 13.68 0.07
N LEU A 33 4.82 12.43 0.19
CA LEU A 33 5.40 11.30 -0.54
C LEU A 33 5.40 11.57 -2.06
N PHE A 34 4.25 11.93 -2.63
CA PHE A 34 4.16 12.19 -4.08
C PHE A 34 4.96 13.41 -4.49
N ARG A 35 4.96 14.45 -3.67
CA ARG A 35 5.80 15.65 -3.89
C ARG A 35 7.28 15.31 -3.88
N LEU A 36 7.73 14.45 -2.95
CA LEU A 36 9.11 14.00 -2.89
C LEU A 36 9.47 13.13 -4.11
N VAL A 37 8.63 12.15 -4.45
CA VAL A 37 8.84 11.25 -5.60
C VAL A 37 8.80 12.02 -6.92
N SER A 38 8.08 13.15 -6.99
CA SER A 38 8.00 14.00 -8.19
C SER A 38 9.33 14.63 -8.60
N LEU A 39 10.34 14.64 -7.73
CA LEU A 39 11.70 15.03 -8.11
C LEU A 39 12.25 14.19 -9.28
N SER A 40 11.75 12.96 -9.44
CA SER A 40 12.00 12.10 -10.59
C SER A 40 10.69 11.84 -11.34
N PRO A 41 10.48 12.43 -12.53
CA PRO A 41 9.29 12.17 -13.33
C PRO A 41 9.05 10.67 -13.61
N ALA A 42 10.13 9.94 -13.94
CA ALA A 42 10.05 8.51 -14.19
C ALA A 42 9.62 7.70 -12.95
N ALA A 43 10.12 8.08 -11.76
CA ALA A 43 9.73 7.42 -10.52
C ALA A 43 8.26 7.69 -10.18
N LEU A 44 7.79 8.93 -10.34
CA LEU A 44 6.40 9.30 -10.12
C LEU A 44 5.47 8.57 -11.09
N GLU A 45 5.80 8.54 -12.38
CA GLU A 45 5.02 7.84 -13.40
C GLU A 45 4.92 6.34 -13.09
N GLY A 46 6.04 5.67 -12.81
CA GLY A 46 6.07 4.25 -12.48
C GLY A 46 5.25 3.93 -11.22
N PHE A 47 5.40 4.74 -10.17
CA PHE A 47 4.65 4.59 -8.92
C PHE A 47 3.14 4.77 -9.12
N LEU A 48 2.72 5.82 -9.83
CA LEU A 48 1.31 6.09 -10.10
C LEU A 48 0.69 5.03 -11.02
N SER A 49 1.43 4.58 -12.04
CA SER A 49 0.98 3.54 -12.97
C SER A 49 0.75 2.22 -12.25
N LEU A 50 1.71 1.78 -11.41
CA LEU A 50 1.58 0.56 -10.63
C LEU A 50 0.44 0.65 -9.62
N SER A 51 0.36 1.76 -8.86
CA SER A 51 -0.72 2.00 -7.89
C SER A 51 -2.09 2.00 -8.56
N GLY A 52 -2.21 2.65 -9.72
CA GLY A 52 -3.44 2.72 -10.49
C GLY A 52 -3.88 1.37 -11.05
N ALA A 53 -2.93 0.54 -11.52
CA ALA A 53 -3.20 -0.81 -11.99
C ALA A 53 -3.71 -1.71 -10.84
N LEU A 54 -2.99 -1.73 -9.70
CA LEU A 54 -3.38 -2.51 -8.51
C LEU A 54 -4.69 -2.01 -7.90
N GLY A 55 -5.00 -0.72 -8.08
CA GLY A 55 -6.27 -0.13 -7.66
C GLY A 55 -7.52 -0.81 -8.22
N LYS A 56 -7.38 -1.54 -9.32
CA LYS A 56 -8.47 -2.21 -10.05
C LYS A 56 -8.57 -3.71 -9.74
N THR A 57 -7.72 -4.25 -8.90
CA THR A 57 -7.59 -5.69 -8.65
C THR A 57 -8.21 -6.09 -7.30
N LEU A 58 -7.43 -6.10 -6.24
CA LEU A 58 -7.95 -6.35 -4.90
C LEU A 58 -8.86 -5.19 -4.43
N ASP A 59 -9.87 -5.49 -3.62
CA ASP A 59 -10.74 -4.46 -3.06
C ASP A 59 -9.97 -3.48 -2.14
N VAL A 60 -10.54 -2.30 -1.95
CA VAL A 60 -9.91 -1.22 -1.21
C VAL A 60 -9.59 -1.58 0.25
N LYS A 61 -10.45 -2.41 0.89
CA LYS A 61 -10.24 -2.87 2.27
C LYS A 61 -9.02 -3.77 2.33
N THR A 62 -8.95 -4.79 1.46
CA THR A 62 -7.83 -5.74 1.41
C THR A 62 -6.51 -5.03 1.15
N ARG A 63 -6.46 -4.10 0.19
CA ARG A 63 -5.24 -3.32 -0.08
C ARG A 63 -4.79 -2.48 1.12
N ASN A 64 -5.72 -1.79 1.78
CA ASN A 64 -5.37 -0.96 2.94
C ASN A 64 -4.94 -1.81 4.15
N ARG A 65 -5.56 -2.97 4.35
CA ARG A 65 -5.15 -3.95 5.36
C ARG A 65 -3.70 -4.43 5.12
N ILE A 66 -3.37 -4.81 3.89
CA ILE A 66 -2.01 -5.22 3.50
C ILE A 66 -1.02 -4.07 3.77
N ALA A 67 -1.39 -2.85 3.41
CA ALA A 67 -0.55 -1.69 3.63
C ALA A 67 -0.28 -1.43 5.13
N LEU A 68 -1.30 -1.55 5.99
CA LEU A 68 -1.12 -1.43 7.45
C LEU A 68 -0.19 -2.52 8.01
N ALA A 69 -0.36 -3.77 7.59
CA ALA A 69 0.49 -4.89 8.01
C ALA A 69 1.95 -4.69 7.57
N THR A 70 2.15 -4.27 6.33
CA THR A 70 3.48 -4.03 5.76
C THR A 70 4.15 -2.81 6.41
N ALA A 71 3.41 -1.71 6.58
CA ALA A 71 3.90 -0.50 7.22
C ALA A 71 4.36 -0.77 8.67
N GLN A 72 3.66 -1.65 9.39
CA GLN A 72 4.04 -2.05 10.74
C GLN A 72 5.32 -2.89 10.75
N VAL A 73 5.49 -3.81 9.80
CA VAL A 73 6.73 -4.61 9.67
C VAL A 73 7.93 -3.72 9.36
N ASN A 74 7.72 -2.67 8.57
CA ASN A 74 8.78 -1.75 8.15
C ASN A 74 9.02 -0.61 9.16
N GLU A 75 8.26 -0.56 10.26
CA GLU A 75 8.31 0.51 11.28
C GLU A 75 8.18 1.92 10.67
N CYS A 76 7.34 2.05 9.62
CA CYS A 76 7.14 3.28 8.88
C CYS A 76 5.99 4.11 9.49
N ASP A 77 6.30 5.03 10.39
CA ASP A 77 5.30 5.89 11.06
C ASP A 77 4.47 6.71 10.07
N TYR A 78 5.10 7.23 9.01
CA TYR A 78 4.40 7.95 7.96
C TYR A 78 3.37 7.07 7.25
N CYS A 79 3.77 5.85 6.88
CA CYS A 79 2.90 4.89 6.20
C CYS A 79 1.75 4.45 7.11
N LEU A 80 2.04 4.19 8.39
CA LEU A 80 1.02 3.85 9.39
C LEU A 80 0.00 4.96 9.55
N SER A 81 0.45 6.22 9.65
CA SER A 81 -0.44 7.39 9.74
C SER A 81 -1.32 7.52 8.49
N ALA A 82 -0.71 7.48 7.30
CA ALA A 82 -1.43 7.60 6.03
C ALA A 82 -2.47 6.49 5.84
N HIS A 83 -2.08 5.22 6.06
CA HIS A 83 -2.99 4.08 5.88
C HIS A 83 -4.02 3.94 7.00
N SER A 84 -3.77 4.45 8.22
CA SER A 84 -4.81 4.57 9.24
C SER A 84 -5.88 5.59 8.82
N TYR A 85 -5.47 6.74 8.29
CA TYR A 85 -6.41 7.72 7.75
C TYR A 85 -7.23 7.18 6.57
N LEU A 86 -6.57 6.56 5.59
CA LEU A 86 -7.23 5.95 4.43
C LEU A 86 -8.11 4.76 4.83
N GLY A 87 -7.69 3.98 5.81
CA GLY A 87 -8.45 2.88 6.37
C GLY A 87 -9.79 3.32 6.93
N ALA A 88 -9.77 4.33 7.79
CA ALA A 88 -10.98 4.89 8.39
C ALA A 88 -11.88 5.60 7.36
N ASN A 89 -11.29 6.48 6.51
CA ASN A 89 -12.06 7.40 5.67
C ASN A 89 -12.46 6.80 4.32
N LEU A 90 -11.59 6.00 3.68
CA LEU A 90 -11.83 5.41 2.36
C LEU A 90 -12.27 3.95 2.44
N ALA A 91 -11.53 3.13 3.17
CA ALA A 91 -11.79 1.70 3.27
C ALA A 91 -12.89 1.37 4.31
N LYS A 92 -13.29 2.34 5.16
CA LYS A 92 -14.31 2.16 6.21
C LYS A 92 -13.99 0.99 7.14
N LEU A 93 -12.74 0.89 7.55
CA LEU A 93 -12.28 -0.03 8.59
C LEU A 93 -12.44 0.65 9.96
N ASP A 94 -12.91 -0.11 10.94
CA ASP A 94 -12.93 0.38 12.32
C ASP A 94 -11.57 0.26 13.00
N GLU A 95 -11.43 0.88 14.17
CA GLU A 95 -10.17 0.91 14.92
C GLU A 95 -9.70 -0.48 15.37
N THR A 96 -10.65 -1.35 15.72
CA THR A 96 -10.35 -2.73 16.17
C THR A 96 -9.75 -3.53 15.02
N GLU A 97 -10.37 -3.46 13.85
CA GLU A 97 -9.86 -4.11 12.63
C GLU A 97 -8.48 -3.55 12.25
N MET A 98 -8.30 -2.23 12.25
CA MET A 98 -7.00 -1.62 11.94
C MET A 98 -5.91 -2.01 12.94
N ALA A 99 -6.24 -2.16 14.23
CA ALA A 99 -5.31 -2.65 15.23
C ALA A 99 -4.90 -4.11 14.99
N LEU A 100 -5.82 -4.97 14.54
CA LEU A 100 -5.52 -6.34 14.10
C LEU A 100 -4.67 -6.34 12.83
N ASN A 101 -4.99 -5.49 11.85
CA ASN A 101 -4.26 -5.42 10.59
C ASN A 101 -2.78 -5.06 10.79
N ARG A 102 -2.47 -4.16 11.72
CA ARG A 102 -1.08 -3.88 12.12
C ARG A 102 -0.35 -5.12 12.63
N LYS A 103 -1.06 -6.02 13.30
CA LYS A 103 -0.49 -7.30 13.78
C LYS A 103 -0.41 -8.36 12.67
N GLY A 104 -0.92 -8.07 11.47
CA GLY A 104 -0.98 -8.97 10.33
C GLY A 104 -2.16 -9.93 10.38
N HIS A 105 -3.26 -9.53 11.04
CA HIS A 105 -4.48 -10.29 11.21
C HIS A 105 -5.74 -9.49 10.86
N SER A 106 -6.87 -10.17 10.70
CA SER A 106 -8.18 -9.58 10.41
C SER A 106 -9.30 -10.40 11.06
N ILE A 107 -10.43 -9.75 11.36
CA ILE A 107 -11.66 -10.45 11.76
C ILE A 107 -12.31 -11.20 10.58
N ASP A 108 -12.04 -10.80 9.36
CA ASP A 108 -12.47 -11.46 8.13
C ASP A 108 -11.47 -12.58 7.79
N ALA A 109 -11.91 -13.84 7.81
CA ALA A 109 -11.05 -15.01 7.64
C ALA A 109 -10.30 -15.01 6.29
N ARG A 110 -10.94 -14.50 5.21
CA ARG A 110 -10.29 -14.40 3.91
C ARG A 110 -9.21 -13.32 3.92
N ALA A 111 -9.51 -12.16 4.47
CA ALA A 111 -8.53 -11.08 4.63
C ALA A 111 -7.40 -11.49 5.58
N ASP A 112 -7.69 -12.22 6.66
CA ASP A 112 -6.68 -12.74 7.59
C ASP A 112 -5.62 -13.57 6.87
N ALA A 113 -6.03 -14.51 6.01
CA ALA A 113 -5.09 -15.29 5.21
C ALA A 113 -4.22 -14.41 4.30
N ALA A 114 -4.77 -13.38 3.68
CA ALA A 114 -4.01 -12.43 2.88
C ALA A 114 -3.00 -11.63 3.72
N LEU A 115 -3.38 -11.21 4.93
CA LEU A 115 -2.52 -10.43 5.81
C LEU A 115 -1.40 -11.28 6.40
N VAL A 116 -1.69 -12.50 6.85
CA VAL A 116 -0.67 -13.46 7.31
C VAL A 116 0.37 -13.68 6.21
N PHE A 117 -0.09 -13.89 4.99
CA PHE A 117 0.79 -14.05 3.83
C PHE A 117 1.59 -12.78 3.53
N ALA A 118 0.94 -11.62 3.44
CA ALA A 118 1.60 -10.33 3.17
C ALA A 118 2.69 -10.02 4.22
N ARG A 119 2.37 -10.23 5.50
CA ARG A 119 3.32 -10.08 6.59
C ARG A 119 4.49 -11.05 6.46
N LYS A 120 4.23 -12.30 6.09
CA LYS A 120 5.28 -13.30 5.84
C LYS A 120 6.19 -12.88 4.70
N VAL A 121 5.63 -12.41 3.57
CA VAL A 121 6.40 -11.89 2.42
C VAL A 121 7.32 -10.75 2.87
N ALA A 122 6.79 -9.77 3.60
CA ALA A 122 7.57 -8.63 4.09
C ALA A 122 8.71 -9.07 5.03
N MET A 123 8.40 -9.86 6.08
CA MET A 123 9.36 -10.27 7.10
C MET A 123 10.44 -11.20 6.56
N SER A 124 10.08 -12.14 5.67
CA SER A 124 11.01 -13.13 5.12
C SER A 124 11.75 -12.65 3.87
N LYS A 125 11.51 -11.39 3.44
CA LYS A 125 12.09 -10.83 2.20
C LYS A 125 11.74 -11.68 0.98
N GLY A 126 10.47 -12.10 0.89
CA GLY A 126 9.94 -12.91 -0.19
C GLY A 126 10.19 -14.42 -0.08
N LYS A 127 10.87 -14.90 0.96
CA LYS A 127 11.10 -16.34 1.18
C LYS A 127 9.85 -16.96 1.80
N VAL A 128 8.87 -17.31 0.98
CA VAL A 128 7.63 -17.99 1.37
C VAL A 128 7.68 -19.46 0.96
N SER A 129 7.02 -20.32 1.72
CA SER A 129 6.92 -21.75 1.44
C SER A 129 5.71 -22.06 0.55
N GLU A 130 5.67 -23.27 -0.01
CA GLU A 130 4.49 -23.78 -0.71
C GLU A 130 3.26 -23.82 0.21
N THR A 131 3.46 -24.11 1.51
CA THR A 131 2.39 -24.11 2.51
C THR A 131 1.79 -22.72 2.71
N ASP A 132 2.63 -21.67 2.72
CA ASP A 132 2.16 -20.28 2.83
C ASP A 132 1.27 -19.91 1.61
N ILE A 133 1.69 -20.32 0.41
CA ILE A 133 0.92 -20.09 -0.83
C ILE A 133 -0.38 -20.92 -0.82
N ALA A 134 -0.31 -22.19 -0.41
CA ALA A 134 -1.48 -23.05 -0.32
C ALA A 134 -2.54 -22.50 0.63
N ALA A 135 -2.16 -21.94 1.77
CA ALA A 135 -3.07 -21.32 2.74
C ALA A 135 -3.87 -20.15 2.12
N VAL A 136 -3.20 -19.27 1.39
CA VAL A 136 -3.87 -18.14 0.69
C VAL A 136 -4.82 -18.65 -0.39
N ARG A 137 -4.41 -19.69 -1.15
CA ARG A 137 -5.26 -20.30 -2.19
C ARG A 137 -6.50 -20.97 -1.58
N LEU A 138 -6.35 -21.66 -0.45
CA LEU A 138 -7.47 -22.27 0.29
C LEU A 138 -8.48 -21.22 0.80
N ALA A 139 -7.98 -20.01 1.13
CA ALA A 139 -8.85 -18.87 1.49
C ALA A 139 -9.57 -18.25 0.28
N GLY A 140 -9.42 -18.80 -0.93
CA GLY A 140 -10.12 -18.40 -2.14
C GLY A 140 -9.43 -17.31 -2.96
N PHE A 141 -8.13 -17.06 -2.75
CA PHE A 141 -7.35 -16.19 -3.63
C PHE A 141 -6.84 -16.97 -4.84
N ARG A 142 -7.08 -16.44 -6.04
CA ARG A 142 -6.52 -16.98 -7.29
C ARG A 142 -5.04 -16.63 -7.41
N GLU A 143 -4.31 -17.33 -8.23
CA GLU A 143 -2.87 -17.11 -8.45
C GLU A 143 -2.52 -15.65 -8.79
N ALA A 144 -3.31 -15.02 -9.66
CA ALA A 144 -3.16 -13.60 -9.98
C ALA A 144 -3.26 -12.73 -8.71
N GLN A 145 -4.22 -13.03 -7.82
CA GLN A 145 -4.40 -12.27 -6.58
C GLN A 145 -3.28 -12.51 -5.57
N VAL A 146 -2.66 -13.69 -5.57
CA VAL A 146 -1.44 -13.95 -4.77
C VAL A 146 -0.30 -13.03 -5.23
N ILE A 147 -0.09 -12.90 -6.55
CA ILE A 147 0.89 -11.95 -7.11
C ILE A 147 0.51 -10.51 -6.75
N GLU A 148 -0.77 -10.15 -6.84
CA GLU A 148 -1.25 -8.81 -6.49
C GLU A 148 -1.01 -8.47 -5.00
N ILE A 149 -1.14 -9.45 -4.08
CA ILE A 149 -0.76 -9.27 -2.68
C ILE A 149 0.75 -8.97 -2.56
N VAL A 150 1.60 -9.76 -3.22
CA VAL A 150 3.06 -9.54 -3.19
C VAL A 150 3.43 -8.16 -3.71
N VAL A 151 2.81 -7.73 -4.81
CA VAL A 151 3.09 -6.41 -5.41
C VAL A 151 2.56 -5.27 -4.54
N ASN A 152 1.41 -5.45 -3.84
CA ASN A 152 0.95 -4.47 -2.85
C ASN A 152 1.90 -4.36 -1.65
N VAL A 153 2.51 -5.48 -1.20
CA VAL A 153 3.58 -5.43 -0.20
C VAL A 153 4.76 -4.59 -0.72
N ALA A 154 5.24 -4.88 -1.94
CA ALA A 154 6.36 -4.15 -2.53
C ALA A 154 6.09 -2.65 -2.72
N LEU A 155 4.84 -2.27 -3.03
CA LEU A 155 4.45 -0.87 -3.19
C LEU A 155 4.43 -0.09 -1.85
N THR A 156 4.35 -0.80 -0.72
CA THR A 156 4.27 -0.20 0.63
C THR A 156 5.61 -0.19 1.36
N VAL A 157 6.63 -0.83 0.80
CA VAL A 157 7.98 -0.90 1.41
C VAL A 157 8.72 0.42 1.37
#